data_8504d1b33973b8b212edffe757ef69aa
#
_entry.id   8504d1b33973b8b212edffe757ef69aa
#
_cell.length_a   1.000
_cell.length_b   1.000
_cell.length_c   1.000
_cell.angle_alpha   90.00
_cell.angle_beta   90.00
_cell.angle_gamma   90.00
#
_symmetry.space_group_name_H-M   'P 1'
#
loop_
_entity.id
_entity.type
_entity.pdbx_description
1 polymer ?
#
loop_
_entity_poly.entity_id
_entity_poly.type
_entity_poly.pdbx_seq_one_letter_code
_entity_poly.pdbx_strand_id
1 'polypeptide(L)'
;MRLGELREASAMKVAFYASMKPPDDPVPSGDRTMARQLFKALELAGHEVELMSRMKCRVRSPQHLDEVRADAAHEVKRIAAHWRGTGQPDVIMAYHVYYKSPDLIGAELARQFNIPYVTVEASHAGKRSTGEWARVQRLSDEAIAQAAMNICFTARDREGLAKVADARRIVMLAPFVDLDGFDAPPLREAHDPVELVTVAMMLKGAKMESWRLLAEAVRGLEPAGWRLTLVGDGPMRDEVERLFHGIGQVRFAGQADKRGVAGFLARSDLFVWPGWGEAFGLVYLEAQAMGLPVAATDSGGVADVVLDGETGLLSAEGDAAELTASLALLIGNAGLRREMGNRAMAFVRGQRSLDVASAELDRLLRQVAA
;
A
#
# COMPACT_ATOMS: atom_id res chain seq x y z
N MET A 1 25.94 13.64 36.74
CA MET A 1 24.52 13.49 36.32
C MET A 1 24.42 12.14 35.63
N ARG A 2 23.80 11.16 36.27
CA ARG A 2 23.73 9.76 35.80
C ARG A 2 22.84 9.73 34.56
N LEU A 3 23.36 9.16 33.46
CA LEU A 3 22.55 8.74 32.33
C LEU A 3 21.53 7.72 32.82
N GLY A 4 20.28 8.17 32.96
CA GLY A 4 19.19 7.33 33.39
C GLY A 4 18.98 6.18 32.39
N GLU A 5 18.80 5.02 32.98
CA GLU A 5 18.41 3.77 32.39
C GLU A 5 17.30 3.98 31.36
N LEU A 6 17.63 3.83 30.08
CA LEU A 6 16.64 3.50 29.06
C LEU A 6 16.06 2.15 29.50
N ARG A 7 14.90 2.14 30.14
CA ARG A 7 14.11 0.93 30.34
C ARG A 7 14.00 0.29 28.94
N GLU A 8 14.59 -0.89 28.78
CA GLU A 8 14.27 -1.77 27.67
C GLU A 8 12.74 -1.91 27.68
N ALA A 9 12.10 -1.28 26.72
CA ALA A 9 10.65 -1.30 26.66
C ALA A 9 10.24 -2.75 26.33
N SER A 10 9.50 -3.40 27.23
CA SER A 10 9.13 -4.81 27.10
C SER A 10 8.41 -5.08 25.78
N ALA A 11 8.71 -6.24 25.17
CA ALA A 11 7.99 -6.74 24.01
C ALA A 11 6.48 -6.86 24.33
N MET A 12 5.63 -6.43 23.42
CA MET A 12 4.18 -6.62 23.50
C MET A 12 3.76 -7.84 22.68
N LYS A 13 2.69 -8.50 23.11
CA LYS A 13 1.98 -9.52 22.33
C LYS A 13 0.94 -8.83 21.45
N VAL A 14 1.15 -8.86 20.14
CA VAL A 14 0.27 -8.24 19.14
C VAL A 14 -0.53 -9.31 18.41
N ALA A 15 -1.84 -9.31 18.58
CA ALA A 15 -2.73 -10.12 17.75
C ALA A 15 -3.02 -9.38 16.43
N PHE A 16 -2.39 -9.82 15.34
CA PHE A 16 -2.55 -9.22 14.03
C PHE A 16 -3.68 -9.89 13.26
N TYR A 17 -4.53 -9.09 12.62
CA TYR A 17 -5.61 -9.55 11.77
C TYR A 17 -5.71 -8.75 10.48
N ALA A 18 -5.82 -9.42 9.34
CA ALA A 18 -6.06 -8.80 8.04
C ALA A 18 -7.37 -9.32 7.46
N SER A 19 -8.47 -8.61 7.71
CA SER A 19 -9.84 -9.04 7.41
C SER A 19 -10.10 -9.32 5.93
N MET A 20 -9.40 -8.64 5.03
CA MET A 20 -9.53 -8.81 3.58
C MET A 20 -8.62 -9.91 3.05
N LYS A 21 -7.35 -9.92 3.45
CA LYS A 21 -6.35 -10.84 2.93
C LYS A 21 -5.20 -11.03 3.94
N PRO A 22 -5.08 -12.20 4.54
CA PRO A 22 -4.01 -12.48 5.50
C PRO A 22 -2.62 -12.44 4.83
N PRO A 23 -1.54 -12.18 5.60
CA PRO A 23 -0.18 -12.05 5.06
C PRO A 23 0.33 -13.33 4.38
N ASP A 24 -0.18 -14.50 4.76
CA ASP A 24 0.17 -15.81 4.18
C ASP A 24 -0.80 -16.28 3.08
N ASP A 25 -1.72 -15.42 2.59
CA ASP A 25 -2.60 -15.76 1.47
C ASP A 25 -1.77 -16.16 0.23
N PRO A 26 -2.12 -17.24 -0.48
CA PRO A 26 -1.34 -17.72 -1.64
C PRO A 26 -1.39 -16.76 -2.83
N VAL A 27 -2.48 -15.96 -2.96
CA VAL A 27 -2.66 -15.07 -4.11
C VAL A 27 -1.97 -13.73 -3.89
N PRO A 28 -1.00 -13.33 -4.73
CA PRO A 28 -0.33 -12.03 -4.64
C PRO A 28 -1.31 -10.84 -4.75
N SER A 29 -1.06 -9.78 -3.98
CA SER A 29 -1.73 -8.47 -4.11
C SER A 29 -0.99 -7.43 -3.27
N GLY A 30 -1.24 -6.14 -3.54
CA GLY A 30 -0.75 -5.03 -2.72
C GLY A 30 -1.15 -5.18 -1.24
N ASP A 31 -2.43 -5.51 -0.97
CA ASP A 31 -2.93 -5.73 0.40
C ASP A 31 -2.13 -6.81 1.15
N ARG A 32 -1.88 -7.96 0.49
CA ARG A 32 -1.06 -9.02 1.10
C ARG A 32 0.37 -8.55 1.36
N THR A 33 0.94 -7.81 0.44
CA THR A 33 2.31 -7.29 0.59
C THR A 33 2.38 -6.33 1.76
N MET A 34 1.45 -5.40 1.89
CA MET A 34 1.40 -4.47 3.02
C MET A 34 1.11 -5.17 4.34
N ALA A 35 0.21 -6.17 4.37
CA ALA A 35 -0.01 -6.99 5.58
C ALA A 35 1.28 -7.67 6.06
N ARG A 36 2.09 -8.20 5.13
CA ARG A 36 3.41 -8.77 5.44
C ARG A 36 4.40 -7.74 5.96
N GLN A 37 4.42 -6.56 5.36
CA GLN A 37 5.32 -5.49 5.78
C GLN A 37 4.96 -4.97 7.18
N LEU A 38 3.66 -4.80 7.49
CA LEU A 38 3.20 -4.46 8.83
C LEU A 38 3.60 -5.52 9.86
N PHE A 39 3.36 -6.79 9.54
CA PHE A 39 3.74 -7.91 10.40
C PHE A 39 5.26 -7.91 10.68
N LYS A 40 6.07 -7.81 9.62
CA LYS A 40 7.54 -7.75 9.72
C LYS A 40 8.02 -6.50 10.47
N ALA A 41 7.36 -5.35 10.30
CA ALA A 41 7.71 -4.12 11.01
C ALA A 41 7.49 -4.25 12.53
N LEU A 42 6.40 -4.92 12.95
CA LEU A 42 6.12 -5.20 14.36
C LEU A 42 7.12 -6.20 14.96
N GLU A 43 7.50 -7.26 14.23
CA GLU A 43 8.54 -8.19 14.65
C GLU A 43 9.90 -7.50 14.77
N LEU A 44 10.23 -6.62 13.82
CA LEU A 44 11.47 -5.82 13.83
C LEU A 44 11.50 -4.86 15.04
N ALA A 45 10.36 -4.35 15.47
CA ALA A 45 10.21 -3.56 16.69
C ALA A 45 10.40 -4.38 17.98
N GLY A 46 10.56 -5.70 17.87
CA GLY A 46 10.76 -6.61 19.00
C GLY A 46 9.47 -7.10 19.66
N HIS A 47 8.31 -6.95 19.00
CA HIS A 47 7.04 -7.47 19.48
C HIS A 47 6.86 -8.94 19.13
N GLU A 48 6.10 -9.67 19.95
CA GLU A 48 5.60 -11.01 19.65
C GLU A 48 4.31 -10.88 18.83
N VAL A 49 4.36 -11.19 17.53
CA VAL A 49 3.24 -11.00 16.63
C VAL A 49 2.60 -12.33 16.26
N GLU A 50 1.31 -12.46 16.54
CA GLU A 50 0.53 -13.64 16.16
C GLU A 50 -0.51 -13.28 15.11
N LEU A 51 -0.58 -14.07 14.02
CA LEU A 51 -1.69 -14.01 13.08
C LEU A 51 -2.91 -14.66 13.72
N MET A 52 -3.78 -13.85 14.30
CA MET A 52 -4.93 -14.23 15.11
C MET A 52 -5.94 -15.10 14.34
N SER A 53 -6.17 -14.79 13.06
CA SER A 53 -7.08 -15.51 12.16
C SER A 53 -6.70 -15.37 10.70
N ARG A 54 -6.99 -16.44 9.92
CA ARG A 54 -6.92 -16.44 8.46
C ARG A 54 -8.29 -16.27 7.79
N MET A 55 -9.34 -16.13 8.59
CA MET A 55 -10.69 -15.93 8.07
C MET A 55 -10.78 -14.60 7.34
N LYS A 56 -11.34 -14.61 6.14
CA LYS A 56 -11.62 -13.40 5.36
C LYS A 56 -13.05 -12.94 5.63
N CYS A 57 -13.20 -11.76 6.23
CA CYS A 57 -14.52 -11.14 6.40
C CYS A 57 -15.01 -10.44 5.12
N ARG A 58 -14.63 -10.95 3.94
CA ARG A 58 -14.98 -10.34 2.66
C ARG A 58 -16.44 -10.59 2.30
N VAL A 59 -17.25 -9.53 2.33
CA VAL A 59 -18.63 -9.51 1.89
C VAL A 59 -18.66 -9.28 0.36
N ARG A 60 -19.03 -10.32 -0.40
CA ARG A 60 -19.08 -10.26 -1.88
C ARG A 60 -20.26 -9.43 -2.38
N SER A 61 -21.41 -9.57 -1.73
CA SER A 61 -22.60 -8.74 -1.89
C SER A 61 -23.30 -8.59 -0.54
N PRO A 62 -24.12 -7.55 -0.34
CA PRO A 62 -24.82 -7.32 0.94
C PRO A 62 -25.61 -8.52 1.48
N GLN A 63 -26.11 -9.39 0.59
CA GLN A 63 -26.90 -10.57 0.92
C GLN A 63 -26.06 -11.66 1.64
N HIS A 64 -24.73 -11.69 1.41
CA HIS A 64 -23.82 -12.65 2.08
C HIS A 64 -23.37 -12.19 3.48
N LEU A 65 -23.84 -11.02 3.95
CA LEU A 65 -23.38 -10.50 5.23
C LEU A 65 -23.69 -11.42 6.40
N ASP A 66 -24.89 -11.99 6.45
CA ASP A 66 -25.29 -12.82 7.59
C ASP A 66 -24.53 -14.16 7.67
N GLU A 67 -24.16 -14.73 6.51
CA GLU A 67 -23.26 -15.88 6.43
C GLU A 67 -21.86 -15.53 7.00
N VAL A 68 -21.26 -14.44 6.50
CA VAL A 68 -19.93 -13.97 6.98
C VAL A 68 -19.96 -13.67 8.48
N ARG A 69 -21.05 -13.11 9.00
CA ARG A 69 -21.22 -12.87 10.44
C ARG A 69 -21.31 -14.16 11.26
N ALA A 70 -22.00 -15.16 10.76
CA ALA A 70 -22.09 -16.46 11.44
C ALA A 70 -20.71 -17.13 11.53
N ASP A 71 -19.96 -17.14 10.44
CA ASP A 71 -18.59 -17.66 10.40
C ASP A 71 -17.66 -16.89 11.34
N ALA A 72 -17.74 -15.55 11.33
CA ALA A 72 -16.98 -14.71 12.24
C ALA A 72 -17.30 -14.96 13.70
N ALA A 73 -18.57 -15.21 14.04
CA ALA A 73 -18.97 -15.55 15.41
C ALA A 73 -18.40 -16.90 15.89
N HIS A 74 -18.26 -17.89 15.00
CA HIS A 74 -17.58 -19.15 15.31
C HIS A 74 -16.07 -18.92 15.54
N GLU A 75 -15.44 -18.11 14.69
CA GLU A 75 -14.02 -17.82 14.81
C GLU A 75 -13.72 -17.03 16.10
N VAL A 76 -14.55 -16.04 16.46
CA VAL A 76 -14.47 -15.32 17.75
C VAL A 76 -14.51 -16.30 18.92
N LYS A 77 -15.45 -17.27 18.93
CA LYS A 77 -15.53 -18.27 20.00
C LYS A 77 -14.27 -19.14 20.09
N ARG A 78 -13.73 -19.54 18.93
CA ARG A 78 -12.48 -20.33 18.85
C ARG A 78 -11.30 -19.57 19.47
N ILE A 79 -11.10 -18.31 19.05
CA ILE A 79 -9.99 -17.47 19.52
C ILE A 79 -10.17 -17.13 21.01
N ALA A 80 -11.39 -16.78 21.43
CA ALA A 80 -11.69 -16.48 22.81
C ALA A 80 -11.42 -17.69 23.74
N ALA A 81 -11.74 -18.91 23.31
CA ALA A 81 -11.42 -20.12 24.06
C ALA A 81 -9.90 -20.34 24.17
N HIS A 82 -9.16 -20.09 23.08
CA HIS A 82 -7.71 -20.18 23.06
C HIS A 82 -7.09 -19.19 24.06
N TRP A 83 -7.45 -17.91 24.00
CA TRP A 83 -6.89 -16.89 24.88
C TRP A 83 -7.23 -17.08 26.37
N ARG A 84 -8.38 -17.65 26.69
CA ARG A 84 -8.69 -18.03 28.08
C ARG A 84 -7.75 -19.11 28.64
N GLY A 85 -7.18 -19.96 27.76
CA GLY A 85 -6.24 -21.01 28.18
C GLY A 85 -4.77 -20.61 28.12
N THR A 86 -4.39 -19.71 27.19
CA THR A 86 -2.98 -19.34 26.91
C THR A 86 -2.61 -17.92 27.31
N GLY A 87 -3.59 -17.08 27.66
CA GLY A 87 -3.43 -15.64 27.89
C GLY A 87 -3.80 -14.83 26.67
N GLN A 88 -4.30 -13.63 26.92
CA GLN A 88 -4.70 -12.67 25.90
C GLN A 88 -3.52 -11.83 25.42
N PRO A 89 -3.58 -11.24 24.21
CA PRO A 89 -2.57 -10.28 23.74
C PRO A 89 -2.70 -8.94 24.45
N ASP A 90 -1.66 -8.11 24.32
CA ASP A 90 -1.64 -6.73 24.85
C ASP A 90 -2.40 -5.75 23.93
N VAL A 91 -2.43 -6.04 22.63
CA VAL A 91 -3.11 -5.21 21.63
C VAL A 91 -3.61 -6.06 20.45
N ILE A 92 -4.75 -5.68 19.88
CA ILE A 92 -5.25 -6.22 18.62
C ILE A 92 -5.04 -5.19 17.53
N MET A 93 -4.35 -5.56 16.45
CA MET A 93 -4.14 -4.73 15.28
C MET A 93 -4.88 -5.31 14.08
N ALA A 94 -5.87 -4.57 13.55
CA ALA A 94 -6.64 -4.95 12.36
C ALA A 94 -6.23 -4.12 11.15
N TYR A 95 -5.85 -4.79 10.07
CA TYR A 95 -5.43 -4.17 8.83
C TYR A 95 -6.52 -4.20 7.76
N HIS A 96 -6.71 -3.09 7.07
CA HIS A 96 -7.57 -2.88 5.91
C HIS A 96 -9.06 -3.12 6.20
N VAL A 97 -9.58 -2.42 7.24
CA VAL A 97 -10.99 -2.46 7.60
C VAL A 97 -11.80 -1.50 6.72
N TYR A 98 -12.74 -2.02 5.91
CA TYR A 98 -13.59 -1.21 5.04
C TYR A 98 -14.90 -1.93 4.70
N TYR A 99 -15.82 -1.26 4.00
CA TYR A 99 -17.20 -1.75 3.76
C TYR A 99 -17.32 -3.13 3.09
N LYS A 100 -16.34 -3.58 2.30
CA LYS A 100 -16.35 -4.94 1.74
C LYS A 100 -15.65 -5.98 2.62
N SER A 101 -14.96 -5.54 3.64
CA SER A 101 -14.23 -6.39 4.57
C SER A 101 -14.23 -5.76 5.97
N PRO A 102 -15.41 -5.69 6.63
CA PRO A 102 -15.50 -5.20 8.00
C PRO A 102 -14.71 -6.13 8.93
N ASP A 103 -14.14 -5.58 10.00
CA ASP A 103 -13.57 -6.43 11.04
C ASP A 103 -14.67 -6.89 12.00
N LEU A 104 -15.12 -8.12 11.83
CA LEU A 104 -16.13 -8.78 12.66
C LEU A 104 -15.52 -9.65 13.79
N ILE A 105 -14.20 -9.76 13.82
CA ILE A 105 -13.46 -10.65 14.73
C ILE A 105 -12.67 -9.84 15.75
N GLY A 106 -11.72 -9.00 15.27
CA GLY A 106 -10.82 -8.24 16.15
C GLY A 106 -11.55 -7.24 17.01
N ALA A 107 -12.49 -6.48 16.41
CA ALA A 107 -13.33 -5.52 17.13
C ALA A 107 -14.18 -6.19 18.24
N GLU A 108 -14.76 -7.35 17.99
CA GLU A 108 -15.55 -8.10 18.98
C GLU A 108 -14.67 -8.69 20.09
N LEU A 109 -13.51 -9.26 19.75
CA LEU A 109 -12.56 -9.79 20.73
C LEU A 109 -11.99 -8.68 21.62
N ALA A 110 -11.67 -7.53 21.05
CA ALA A 110 -11.20 -6.37 21.80
C ALA A 110 -12.21 -5.96 22.88
N ARG A 111 -13.49 -5.93 22.52
CA ARG A 111 -14.58 -5.63 23.46
C ARG A 111 -14.75 -6.71 24.54
N GLN A 112 -14.69 -8.01 24.19
CA GLN A 112 -14.86 -9.11 25.13
C GLN A 112 -13.73 -9.20 26.15
N PHE A 113 -12.50 -8.93 25.76
CA PHE A 113 -11.31 -9.07 26.59
C PHE A 113 -10.78 -7.74 27.14
N ASN A 114 -11.44 -6.63 26.80
CA ASN A 114 -11.00 -5.28 27.14
C ASN A 114 -9.55 -5.00 26.71
N ILE A 115 -9.22 -5.36 25.47
CA ILE A 115 -7.90 -5.18 24.86
C ILE A 115 -7.92 -3.94 23.96
N PRO A 116 -6.89 -3.09 23.98
CA PRO A 116 -6.75 -2.01 23.01
C PRO A 116 -6.87 -2.51 21.57
N TYR A 117 -7.72 -1.86 20.79
CA TYR A 117 -7.97 -2.17 19.38
C TYR A 117 -7.42 -1.05 18.49
N VAL A 118 -6.57 -1.41 17.55
CA VAL A 118 -5.93 -0.49 16.59
C VAL A 118 -6.30 -0.89 15.19
N THR A 119 -6.74 0.06 14.36
CA THR A 119 -6.90 -0.18 12.92
C THR A 119 -5.75 0.43 12.13
N VAL A 120 -5.35 -0.20 11.04
CA VAL A 120 -4.37 0.31 10.08
C VAL A 120 -4.98 0.29 8.69
N GLU A 121 -4.88 1.40 7.95
CA GLU A 121 -5.46 1.56 6.61
C GLU A 121 -6.96 1.25 6.58
N ALA A 122 -7.68 1.62 7.64
CA ALA A 122 -9.14 1.58 7.62
C ALA A 122 -9.70 2.71 6.76
N SER A 123 -10.85 2.49 6.12
CA SER A 123 -11.46 3.53 5.29
C SER A 123 -12.97 3.62 5.44
N HIS A 124 -13.48 4.87 5.47
CA HIS A 124 -14.90 5.19 5.44
C HIS A 124 -15.33 5.58 4.02
N ALA A 125 -16.28 4.84 3.46
CA ALA A 125 -16.84 5.13 2.14
C ALA A 125 -18.22 5.79 2.27
N GLY A 126 -18.30 7.10 2.43
CA GLY A 126 -19.55 7.85 2.65
C GLY A 126 -20.66 7.55 1.63
N LYS A 127 -20.30 7.26 0.36
CA LYS A 127 -21.25 6.82 -0.68
C LYS A 127 -21.94 5.49 -0.36
N ARG A 128 -21.43 4.71 0.61
CA ARG A 128 -21.94 3.41 1.04
C ARG A 128 -22.75 3.48 2.34
N SER A 129 -22.85 4.65 2.96
CA SER A 129 -23.67 4.85 4.17
C SER A 129 -25.17 4.78 3.90
N THR A 130 -25.58 4.76 2.63
CA THR A 130 -26.95 4.56 2.17
C THR A 130 -27.05 3.42 1.15
N GLY A 131 -28.27 2.95 0.88
CA GLY A 131 -28.50 1.86 -0.06
C GLY A 131 -28.10 0.49 0.48
N GLU A 132 -27.94 -0.47 -0.41
CA GLU A 132 -27.77 -1.90 -0.08
C GLU A 132 -26.52 -2.18 0.81
N TRP A 133 -25.46 -1.38 0.67
CA TRP A 133 -24.23 -1.55 1.43
C TRP A 133 -24.23 -0.88 2.81
N ALA A 134 -25.27 -0.11 3.13
CA ALA A 134 -25.31 0.69 4.37
C ALA A 134 -25.12 -0.16 5.64
N ARG A 135 -25.68 -1.38 5.67
CA ARG A 135 -25.55 -2.30 6.81
C ARG A 135 -24.09 -2.76 6.98
N VAL A 136 -23.40 -3.06 5.88
CA VAL A 136 -21.98 -3.50 5.91
C VAL A 136 -21.06 -2.33 6.26
N GLN A 137 -21.30 -1.15 5.66
CA GLN A 137 -20.55 0.07 5.98
C GLN A 137 -20.64 0.40 7.47
N ARG A 138 -21.82 0.31 8.07
CA ARG A 138 -22.03 0.57 9.51
C ARG A 138 -21.15 -0.32 10.39
N LEU A 139 -20.98 -1.61 10.07
CA LEU A 139 -20.12 -2.50 10.84
C LEU A 139 -18.65 -2.08 10.77
N SER A 140 -18.19 -1.59 9.63
CA SER A 140 -16.84 -1.02 9.51
C SER A 140 -16.71 0.28 10.31
N ASP A 141 -17.71 1.15 10.24
CA ASP A 141 -17.73 2.42 10.98
C ASP A 141 -17.75 2.19 12.50
N GLU A 142 -18.49 1.20 12.98
CA GLU A 142 -18.54 0.79 14.40
C GLU A 142 -17.14 0.29 14.87
N ALA A 143 -16.47 -0.54 14.08
CA ALA A 143 -15.11 -1.00 14.37
C ALA A 143 -14.11 0.16 14.41
N ILE A 144 -14.20 1.09 13.45
CA ILE A 144 -13.36 2.30 13.40
C ILE A 144 -13.62 3.22 14.60
N ALA A 145 -14.88 3.45 14.95
CA ALA A 145 -15.27 4.34 16.04
C ALA A 145 -14.81 3.81 17.42
N GLN A 146 -14.83 2.48 17.63
CA GLN A 146 -14.38 1.89 18.90
C GLN A 146 -12.87 1.81 19.03
N ALA A 147 -12.10 1.93 17.94
CA ALA A 147 -10.65 1.79 17.96
C ALA A 147 -10.01 2.83 18.91
N ALA A 148 -9.08 2.37 19.74
CA ALA A 148 -8.25 3.24 20.56
C ALA A 148 -7.36 4.15 19.67
N MET A 149 -6.96 3.62 18.50
CA MET A 149 -6.21 4.36 17.49
C MET A 149 -6.55 3.86 16.09
N ASN A 150 -6.69 4.79 15.14
CA ASN A 150 -6.82 4.52 13.71
C ASN A 150 -5.59 5.07 13.00
N ILE A 151 -4.73 4.18 12.51
CA ILE A 151 -3.53 4.53 11.75
C ILE A 151 -3.90 4.59 10.27
N CYS A 152 -3.69 5.73 9.62
CA CYS A 152 -3.92 5.91 8.19
C CYS A 152 -2.64 6.24 7.45
N PHE A 153 -2.54 5.78 6.19
CA PHE A 153 -1.39 6.01 5.33
C PHE A 153 -1.54 7.26 4.46
N THR A 154 -2.79 7.67 4.18
CA THR A 154 -3.07 8.76 3.26
C THR A 154 -3.89 9.87 3.92
N ALA A 155 -3.73 11.10 3.42
CA ALA A 155 -4.54 12.24 3.82
C ALA A 155 -6.03 12.00 3.55
N ARG A 156 -6.33 11.33 2.43
CA ARG A 156 -7.70 10.95 2.04
C ARG A 156 -8.36 10.02 3.06
N ASP A 157 -7.64 9.00 3.56
CA ASP A 157 -8.19 8.11 4.58
C ASP A 157 -8.42 8.84 5.89
N ARG A 158 -7.49 9.72 6.29
CA ARG A 158 -7.66 10.58 7.47
C ARG A 158 -8.92 11.41 7.40
N GLU A 159 -9.20 12.05 6.27
CA GLU A 159 -10.43 12.82 6.05
C GLU A 159 -11.70 11.94 6.11
N GLY A 160 -11.61 10.74 5.57
CA GLY A 160 -12.69 9.76 5.63
C GLY A 160 -12.98 9.32 7.07
N LEU A 161 -11.94 8.93 7.81
CA LEU A 161 -12.03 8.45 9.19
C LEU A 161 -12.54 9.55 10.15
N ALA A 162 -12.19 10.81 9.93
CA ALA A 162 -12.65 11.94 10.75
C ALA A 162 -14.18 12.13 10.76
N LYS A 163 -14.90 11.46 9.83
CA LYS A 163 -16.37 11.48 9.80
C LYS A 163 -17.02 10.48 10.76
N VAL A 164 -16.28 9.49 11.22
CA VAL A 164 -16.81 8.35 11.99
C VAL A 164 -16.01 8.06 13.26
N ALA A 165 -14.83 8.64 13.45
CA ALA A 165 -13.99 8.49 14.63
C ALA A 165 -13.58 9.84 15.22
N ASP A 166 -13.20 9.85 16.50
CA ASP A 166 -12.61 11.02 17.17
C ASP A 166 -11.26 11.36 16.49
N ALA A 167 -11.09 12.60 16.05
CA ALA A 167 -9.89 13.07 15.37
C ALA A 167 -8.60 12.85 16.22
N ARG A 168 -8.71 12.84 17.56
CA ARG A 168 -7.59 12.59 18.47
C ARG A 168 -7.08 11.13 18.40
N ARG A 169 -7.90 10.22 17.88
CA ARG A 169 -7.56 8.80 17.70
C ARG A 169 -7.13 8.47 16.27
N ILE A 170 -7.01 9.47 15.39
CA ILE A 170 -6.57 9.28 14.01
C ILE A 170 -5.14 9.79 13.89
N VAL A 171 -4.23 8.90 13.54
CA VAL A 171 -2.80 9.21 13.39
C VAL A 171 -2.31 8.82 12.00
N MET A 172 -1.33 9.57 11.51
CA MET A 172 -0.69 9.27 10.23
C MET A 172 0.54 8.40 10.45
N LEU A 173 0.66 7.33 9.67
CA LEU A 173 1.90 6.60 9.46
C LEU A 173 2.23 6.75 7.97
N ALA A 174 3.39 7.27 7.66
CA ALA A 174 3.78 7.41 6.27
C ALA A 174 3.81 6.03 5.57
N PRO A 175 3.30 5.90 4.32
CA PRO A 175 3.46 4.67 3.54
C PRO A 175 4.93 4.27 3.46
N PHE A 176 5.21 2.99 3.60
CA PHE A 176 6.57 2.46 3.70
C PHE A 176 6.74 1.19 2.88
N VAL A 177 7.99 0.81 2.65
CA VAL A 177 8.35 -0.37 1.85
C VAL A 177 9.47 -1.18 2.49
N ASP A 178 9.35 -2.50 2.40
CA ASP A 178 10.43 -3.43 2.72
C ASP A 178 11.44 -3.47 1.56
N LEU A 179 12.61 -2.91 1.80
CA LEU A 179 13.70 -2.80 0.82
C LEU A 179 14.56 -4.06 0.68
N ASP A 180 14.23 -5.15 1.36
CA ASP A 180 14.91 -6.42 1.18
C ASP A 180 14.83 -6.87 -0.29
N GLY A 181 15.97 -7.09 -0.93
CA GLY A 181 16.10 -7.38 -2.36
C GLY A 181 16.04 -6.18 -3.30
N PHE A 182 15.94 -4.94 -2.77
CA PHE A 182 16.08 -3.69 -3.52
C PHE A 182 17.37 -2.97 -3.11
N ASP A 183 18.49 -3.60 -3.40
CA ASP A 183 19.80 -3.01 -3.13
C ASP A 183 19.99 -1.73 -3.94
N ALA A 184 20.65 -0.73 -3.34
CA ALA A 184 20.92 0.52 -4.05
C ALA A 184 21.75 0.22 -5.31
N PRO A 185 21.28 0.64 -6.50
CA PRO A 185 22.04 0.40 -7.71
C PRO A 185 23.37 1.18 -7.66
N PRO A 186 24.41 0.69 -8.34
CA PRO A 186 25.59 1.50 -8.59
C PRO A 186 25.21 2.78 -9.36
N LEU A 187 26.10 3.78 -9.36
CA LEU A 187 25.92 5.00 -10.15
C LEU A 187 25.57 4.62 -11.59
N ARG A 188 24.42 5.12 -12.06
CA ARG A 188 23.93 4.81 -13.40
C ARG A 188 24.64 5.67 -14.44
N GLU A 189 25.11 5.02 -15.49
CA GLU A 189 25.39 5.71 -16.75
C GLU A 189 24.04 5.98 -17.45
N ALA A 190 23.95 7.11 -18.17
CA ALA A 190 22.74 7.44 -18.90
C ALA A 190 22.59 6.45 -20.09
N HIS A 191 21.41 5.83 -20.21
CA HIS A 191 21.10 4.99 -21.34
C HIS A 191 20.71 5.83 -22.56
N ASP A 192 21.08 5.38 -23.75
CA ASP A 192 20.61 5.87 -25.03
C ASP A 192 20.21 4.66 -25.90
N PRO A 193 18.92 4.42 -26.12
CA PRO A 193 17.73 5.17 -25.66
C PRO A 193 17.49 5.08 -24.16
N VAL A 194 16.72 6.06 -23.61
CA VAL A 194 16.28 6.09 -22.22
C VAL A 194 15.36 4.91 -21.90
N GLU A 195 15.67 4.13 -20.88
CA GLU A 195 14.92 2.93 -20.52
C GLU A 195 13.83 3.27 -19.46
N LEU A 196 12.58 3.23 -19.90
CA LEU A 196 11.39 3.38 -19.06
C LEU A 196 10.90 2.02 -18.57
N VAL A 197 10.29 1.99 -17.41
CA VAL A 197 9.68 0.76 -16.87
C VAL A 197 8.34 1.05 -16.19
N THR A 198 7.43 0.12 -16.38
CA THR A 198 6.15 0.03 -15.65
C THR A 198 6.06 -1.35 -15.00
N VAL A 199 5.60 -1.40 -13.75
CA VAL A 199 5.34 -2.65 -13.04
C VAL A 199 3.92 -2.61 -12.50
N ALA A 200 3.01 -3.36 -13.10
CA ALA A 200 1.60 -3.39 -12.69
C ALA A 200 0.88 -4.67 -13.11
N MET A 201 -0.08 -5.10 -12.32
CA MET A 201 -0.98 -6.21 -12.67
C MET A 201 -1.96 -5.77 -13.78
N MET A 202 -2.27 -6.67 -14.71
CA MET A 202 -3.23 -6.46 -15.79
C MET A 202 -4.62 -6.91 -15.36
N LEU A 203 -5.28 -6.08 -14.51
CA LEU A 203 -6.59 -6.36 -13.90
C LEU A 203 -7.66 -5.38 -14.42
N LYS A 204 -8.93 -5.80 -14.36
CA LYS A 204 -10.10 -4.93 -14.67
C LYS A 204 -10.20 -3.73 -13.72
N GLY A 205 -10.92 -2.70 -14.16
CA GLY A 205 -11.20 -1.50 -13.36
C GLY A 205 -10.04 -0.50 -13.39
N ALA A 206 -9.72 0.11 -12.27
CA ALA A 206 -8.73 1.19 -12.15
C ALA A 206 -7.38 0.88 -12.82
N LYS A 207 -6.90 -0.38 -12.75
CA LYS A 207 -5.68 -0.78 -13.45
C LYS A 207 -5.79 -0.64 -14.97
N MET A 208 -6.95 -0.99 -15.56
CA MET A 208 -7.14 -0.81 -17.00
C MET A 208 -7.21 0.65 -17.41
N GLU A 209 -7.77 1.52 -16.57
CA GLU A 209 -7.75 2.97 -16.85
C GLU A 209 -6.31 3.50 -16.87
N SER A 210 -5.48 3.05 -15.92
CA SER A 210 -4.04 3.38 -15.93
C SER A 210 -3.32 2.87 -17.19
N TRP A 211 -3.62 1.63 -17.63
CA TRP A 211 -3.03 1.09 -18.85
C TRP A 211 -3.45 1.88 -20.11
N ARG A 212 -4.73 2.32 -20.20
CA ARG A 212 -5.22 3.16 -21.30
C ARG A 212 -4.52 4.51 -21.32
N LEU A 213 -4.45 5.15 -20.15
CA LEU A 213 -3.82 6.45 -20.01
C LEU A 213 -2.32 6.39 -20.35
N LEU A 214 -1.61 5.35 -19.89
CA LEU A 214 -0.21 5.14 -20.24
C LEU A 214 -0.02 4.94 -21.76
N ALA A 215 -0.87 4.11 -22.38
CA ALA A 215 -0.77 3.87 -23.81
C ALA A 215 -1.06 5.13 -24.64
N GLU A 216 -1.98 5.97 -24.19
CA GLU A 216 -2.27 7.27 -24.80
C GLU A 216 -1.08 8.23 -24.64
N ALA A 217 -0.54 8.34 -23.45
CA ALA A 217 0.59 9.21 -23.17
C ALA A 217 1.84 8.86 -23.99
N VAL A 218 2.22 7.56 -24.06
CA VAL A 218 3.41 7.17 -24.84
C VAL A 218 3.23 7.27 -26.34
N ARG A 219 1.99 7.24 -26.86
CA ARG A 219 1.73 7.55 -28.27
C ARG A 219 1.98 9.01 -28.62
N GLY A 220 1.85 9.90 -27.65
CA GLY A 220 2.13 11.32 -27.83
C GLY A 220 3.62 11.66 -27.83
N LEU A 221 4.50 10.71 -27.50
CA LEU A 221 5.95 10.92 -27.52
C LEU A 221 6.53 10.82 -28.94
N GLU A 222 7.59 11.59 -29.18
CA GLU A 222 8.41 11.41 -30.38
C GLU A 222 8.96 9.96 -30.42
N PRO A 223 8.97 9.30 -31.61
CA PRO A 223 9.26 7.86 -31.72
C PRO A 223 10.71 7.46 -31.40
N ALA A 224 11.59 8.40 -31.11
CA ALA A 224 13.02 8.13 -30.87
C ALA A 224 13.45 8.47 -29.44
N GLY A 225 14.54 7.87 -29.01
CA GLY A 225 15.23 8.22 -27.75
C GLY A 225 14.72 7.53 -26.50
N TRP A 226 13.73 6.64 -26.58
CA TRP A 226 13.21 5.92 -25.42
C TRP A 226 12.77 4.49 -25.75
N ARG A 227 12.72 3.65 -24.73
CA ARG A 227 12.08 2.31 -24.72
C ARG A 227 11.26 2.15 -23.45
N LEU A 228 10.18 1.38 -23.51
CA LEU A 228 9.32 1.08 -22.35
C LEU A 228 9.19 -0.42 -22.14
N THR A 229 9.56 -0.89 -20.96
CA THR A 229 9.32 -2.27 -20.53
C THR A 229 8.09 -2.33 -19.64
N LEU A 230 7.11 -3.15 -20.03
CA LEU A 230 5.91 -3.45 -19.24
C LEU A 230 6.11 -4.77 -18.50
N VAL A 231 6.23 -4.69 -17.17
CA VAL A 231 6.40 -5.84 -16.28
C VAL A 231 5.06 -6.11 -15.58
N GLY A 232 4.53 -7.29 -15.76
CA GLY A 232 3.27 -7.71 -15.17
C GLY A 232 2.49 -8.65 -16.06
N ASP A 233 1.43 -9.20 -15.50
CA ASP A 233 0.52 -10.12 -16.17
C ASP A 233 -0.87 -10.03 -15.53
N GLY A 234 -1.84 -10.73 -16.10
CA GLY A 234 -3.19 -10.83 -15.56
C GLY A 234 -4.24 -11.12 -16.62
N PRO A 235 -5.50 -11.29 -16.20
CA PRO A 235 -6.59 -11.66 -17.10
C PRO A 235 -6.91 -10.62 -18.19
N MET A 236 -6.34 -9.41 -18.10
CA MET A 236 -6.53 -8.35 -19.11
C MET A 236 -5.33 -8.22 -20.05
N ARG A 237 -4.39 -9.18 -20.06
CA ARG A 237 -3.16 -9.10 -20.86
C ARG A 237 -3.43 -8.82 -22.33
N ASP A 238 -4.34 -9.56 -22.96
CA ASP A 238 -4.65 -9.39 -24.39
C ASP A 238 -5.21 -7.99 -24.71
N GLU A 239 -5.95 -7.40 -23.75
CA GLU A 239 -6.46 -6.04 -23.92
C GLU A 239 -5.33 -5.02 -23.76
N VAL A 240 -4.43 -5.21 -22.82
CA VAL A 240 -3.26 -4.36 -22.63
C VAL A 240 -2.34 -4.45 -23.86
N GLU A 241 -2.06 -5.64 -24.40
CA GLU A 241 -1.27 -5.80 -25.63
C GLU A 241 -1.89 -5.06 -26.82
N ARG A 242 -3.22 -5.11 -26.97
CA ARG A 242 -3.92 -4.32 -28.00
C ARG A 242 -3.75 -2.81 -27.81
N LEU A 243 -3.76 -2.32 -26.58
CA LEU A 243 -3.53 -0.89 -26.28
C LEU A 243 -2.16 -0.41 -26.78
N PHE A 244 -1.12 -1.23 -26.72
CA PHE A 244 0.24 -0.86 -27.11
C PHE A 244 0.61 -1.34 -28.54
N HIS A 245 -0.34 -1.93 -29.26
CA HIS A 245 -0.09 -2.36 -30.64
C HIS A 245 0.36 -1.21 -31.53
N GLY A 246 1.40 -1.45 -32.31
CA GLY A 246 1.99 -0.46 -33.21
C GLY A 246 2.99 0.52 -32.57
N ILE A 247 3.26 0.42 -31.27
CA ILE A 247 4.28 1.22 -30.57
C ILE A 247 5.56 0.35 -30.47
N GLY A 248 6.47 0.50 -31.41
CA GLY A 248 7.66 -0.36 -31.54
C GLY A 248 8.66 -0.27 -30.39
N GLN A 249 8.59 0.78 -29.58
CA GLN A 249 9.44 1.02 -28.41
C GLN A 249 9.00 0.23 -27.16
N VAL A 250 7.78 -0.37 -27.18
CA VAL A 250 7.21 -1.07 -26.04
C VAL A 250 7.50 -2.56 -26.11
N ARG A 251 7.94 -3.13 -25.00
CA ARG A 251 8.13 -4.57 -24.84
C ARG A 251 7.44 -5.09 -23.59
N PHE A 252 6.88 -6.29 -23.67
CA PHE A 252 6.23 -6.99 -22.58
C PHE A 252 7.21 -7.99 -21.96
N ALA A 253 7.45 -7.87 -20.66
CA ALA A 253 8.36 -8.74 -19.92
C ALA A 253 7.64 -9.90 -19.20
N GLY A 254 6.29 -9.87 -19.14
CA GLY A 254 5.51 -10.83 -18.37
C GLY A 254 5.60 -10.59 -16.85
N GLN A 255 5.12 -11.57 -16.09
CA GLN A 255 5.16 -11.51 -14.63
C GLN A 255 6.59 -11.70 -14.12
N ALA A 256 6.96 -10.94 -13.09
CA ALA A 256 8.23 -11.08 -12.39
C ALA A 256 8.00 -11.23 -10.87
N ASP A 257 8.88 -11.94 -10.21
CA ASP A 257 8.96 -11.97 -8.75
C ASP A 257 9.67 -10.70 -8.21
N LYS A 258 9.77 -10.56 -6.89
CA LYS A 258 10.37 -9.39 -6.25
C LYS A 258 11.81 -9.11 -6.77
N ARG A 259 12.64 -10.14 -6.94
CA ARG A 259 14.00 -10.00 -7.46
C ARG A 259 14.02 -9.60 -8.93
N GLY A 260 13.13 -10.18 -9.72
CA GLY A 260 12.94 -9.81 -11.13
C GLY A 260 12.52 -8.35 -11.29
N VAL A 261 11.56 -7.89 -10.47
CA VAL A 261 11.14 -6.48 -10.43
C VAL A 261 12.32 -5.58 -10.09
N ALA A 262 13.07 -5.88 -9.01
CA ALA A 262 14.26 -5.13 -8.64
C ALA A 262 15.30 -5.07 -9.80
N GLY A 263 15.48 -6.18 -10.51
CA GLY A 263 16.34 -6.24 -11.68
C GLY A 263 15.88 -5.38 -12.86
N PHE A 264 14.58 -5.26 -13.10
CA PHE A 264 14.04 -4.33 -14.11
C PHE A 264 14.21 -2.88 -13.70
N LEU A 265 13.88 -2.54 -12.45
CA LEU A 265 14.08 -1.20 -11.91
C LEU A 265 15.56 -0.79 -11.94
N ALA A 266 16.47 -1.69 -11.60
CA ALA A 266 17.92 -1.42 -11.62
C ALA A 266 18.45 -1.05 -13.01
N ARG A 267 17.86 -1.54 -14.09
CA ARG A 267 18.27 -1.30 -15.48
C ARG A 267 17.49 -0.21 -16.20
N SER A 268 16.61 0.50 -15.47
CA SER A 268 15.78 1.54 -16.05
C SER A 268 16.20 2.93 -15.59
N ASP A 269 15.83 3.97 -16.31
CA ASP A 269 16.12 5.37 -16.02
C ASP A 269 14.94 6.13 -15.46
N LEU A 270 13.74 5.64 -15.69
CA LEU A 270 12.49 6.32 -15.36
C LEU A 270 11.39 5.28 -15.08
N PHE A 271 10.69 5.45 -13.98
CA PHE A 271 9.48 4.67 -13.69
C PHE A 271 8.25 5.47 -14.14
N VAL A 272 7.34 4.82 -14.85
CA VAL A 272 6.07 5.44 -15.26
C VAL A 272 4.90 4.54 -14.92
N TRP A 273 3.94 5.07 -14.19
CA TRP A 273 2.65 4.46 -13.95
C TRP A 273 1.62 5.53 -13.61
N PRO A 274 0.52 5.69 -14.38
CA PRO A 274 -0.48 6.72 -14.08
C PRO A 274 -1.10 6.60 -12.69
N GLY A 275 -1.44 5.38 -12.26
CA GLY A 275 -1.91 5.15 -10.89
C GLY A 275 -3.35 5.54 -10.64
N TRP A 276 -4.23 5.44 -11.64
CA TRP A 276 -5.65 5.74 -11.47
C TRP A 276 -6.26 5.00 -10.28
N GLY A 277 -6.75 5.75 -9.29
CA GLY A 277 -7.40 5.21 -8.10
C GLY A 277 -6.51 4.34 -7.20
N GLU A 278 -5.18 4.50 -7.27
CA GLU A 278 -4.26 3.83 -6.34
C GLU A 278 -4.50 4.30 -4.90
N ALA A 279 -4.42 3.38 -3.95
CA ALA A 279 -4.42 3.76 -2.54
C ALA A 279 -3.22 4.67 -2.25
N PHE A 280 -2.01 4.19 -2.56
CA PHE A 280 -0.75 4.94 -2.61
C PHE A 280 0.28 4.30 -3.57
N GLY A 281 0.24 2.97 -3.76
CA GLY A 281 1.08 2.26 -4.71
C GLY A 281 2.50 1.98 -4.22
N LEU A 282 2.73 0.81 -3.61
CA LEU A 282 4.05 0.35 -3.13
C LEU A 282 5.12 0.41 -4.23
N VAL A 283 4.75 0.15 -5.47
CA VAL A 283 5.67 0.12 -6.61
C VAL A 283 6.38 1.46 -6.85
N TYR A 284 5.75 2.58 -6.50
CA TYR A 284 6.42 3.89 -6.58
C TYR A 284 7.57 4.00 -5.56
N LEU A 285 7.35 3.49 -4.34
CA LEU A 285 8.39 3.45 -3.33
C LEU A 285 9.54 2.49 -3.74
N GLU A 286 9.20 1.33 -4.32
CA GLU A 286 10.18 0.38 -4.85
C GLU A 286 11.03 1.03 -5.95
N ALA A 287 10.40 1.71 -6.91
CA ALA A 287 11.11 2.39 -8.00
C ALA A 287 12.00 3.54 -7.48
N GLN A 288 11.48 4.37 -6.59
CA GLN A 288 12.22 5.47 -5.97
C GLN A 288 13.40 4.97 -5.12
N ALA A 289 13.23 3.86 -4.37
CA ALA A 289 14.32 3.23 -3.62
C ALA A 289 15.48 2.77 -4.51
N MET A 290 15.18 2.47 -5.77
CA MET A 290 16.14 2.13 -6.81
C MET A 290 16.69 3.36 -7.56
N GLY A 291 16.37 4.58 -7.10
CA GLY A 291 16.86 5.83 -7.69
C GLY A 291 16.19 6.20 -9.01
N LEU A 292 14.98 5.73 -9.28
CA LEU A 292 14.19 6.14 -10.43
C LEU A 292 13.31 7.34 -10.07
N PRO A 293 13.35 8.43 -10.85
CA PRO A 293 12.28 9.39 -10.79
C PRO A 293 10.98 8.76 -11.27
N VAL A 294 9.85 9.28 -10.82
CA VAL A 294 8.52 8.76 -11.15
C VAL A 294 7.78 9.74 -12.05
N ALA A 295 7.12 9.23 -13.10
CA ALA A 295 6.06 9.94 -13.81
C ALA A 295 4.73 9.26 -13.52
N ALA A 296 3.79 9.98 -12.89
CA ALA A 296 2.50 9.45 -12.46
C ALA A 296 1.40 10.52 -12.59
N THR A 297 0.17 10.19 -12.17
CA THR A 297 -0.88 11.21 -12.02
C THR A 297 -1.19 11.43 -10.54
N ASP A 298 -1.66 12.63 -10.19
CA ASP A 298 -2.16 12.95 -8.85
C ASP A 298 -3.53 12.30 -8.65
N SER A 299 -3.50 11.02 -8.34
CA SER A 299 -4.70 10.18 -8.18
C SER A 299 -4.61 9.38 -6.89
N GLY A 300 -5.70 9.40 -6.11
CA GLY A 300 -5.76 8.64 -4.87
C GLY A 300 -4.75 9.10 -3.83
N GLY A 301 -3.83 8.22 -3.43
CA GLY A 301 -2.74 8.50 -2.48
C GLY A 301 -1.35 8.55 -3.13
N VAL A 302 -1.27 8.75 -4.45
CA VAL A 302 0.03 8.81 -5.16
C VAL A 302 0.88 9.97 -4.64
N ALA A 303 0.29 11.14 -4.38
CA ALA A 303 0.99 12.30 -3.81
C ALA A 303 1.52 12.08 -2.38
N ASP A 304 1.04 11.06 -1.66
CA ASP A 304 1.59 10.68 -0.34
C ASP A 304 2.94 9.93 -0.46
N VAL A 305 3.29 9.43 -1.67
CA VAL A 305 4.49 8.63 -1.93
C VAL A 305 5.40 9.19 -3.04
N VAL A 306 4.91 10.08 -3.87
CA VAL A 306 5.69 10.78 -4.91
C VAL A 306 5.60 12.29 -4.63
N LEU A 307 6.72 12.92 -4.36
CA LEU A 307 6.79 14.36 -4.12
C LEU A 307 6.95 15.07 -5.47
N ASP A 308 5.88 15.77 -5.89
CA ASP A 308 5.86 16.46 -7.19
C ASP A 308 6.97 17.50 -7.31
N GLY A 309 7.67 17.50 -8.46
CA GLY A 309 8.83 18.34 -8.71
C GLY A 309 10.11 17.95 -7.96
N GLU A 310 10.04 17.01 -6.99
CA GLU A 310 11.19 16.61 -6.17
C GLU A 310 11.64 15.17 -6.46
N THR A 311 10.75 14.19 -6.34
CA THR A 311 11.05 12.77 -6.55
C THR A 311 10.42 12.22 -7.81
N GLY A 312 9.58 13.00 -8.46
CA GLY A 312 8.88 12.68 -9.71
C GLY A 312 8.05 13.85 -10.19
N LEU A 313 7.27 13.61 -11.24
CA LEU A 313 6.31 14.57 -11.80
C LEU A 313 4.91 13.96 -11.73
N LEU A 314 3.97 14.73 -11.17
CA LEU A 314 2.57 14.35 -11.08
C LEU A 314 1.74 15.19 -12.05
N SER A 315 1.08 14.52 -12.99
CA SER A 315 0.10 15.13 -13.90
C SER A 315 -1.30 15.08 -13.27
N ALA A 316 -2.23 15.88 -13.75
CA ALA A 316 -3.63 15.79 -13.34
C ALA A 316 -4.22 14.40 -13.64
N GLU A 317 -5.11 13.91 -12.78
CA GLU A 317 -5.78 12.62 -12.97
C GLU A 317 -6.51 12.58 -14.32
N GLY A 318 -6.15 11.60 -15.17
CA GLY A 318 -6.77 11.41 -16.49
C GLY A 318 -6.19 12.28 -17.60
N ASP A 319 -5.21 13.13 -17.34
CA ASP A 319 -4.59 13.98 -18.37
C ASP A 319 -3.39 13.27 -19.05
N ALA A 320 -3.65 12.63 -20.18
CA ALA A 320 -2.62 11.97 -20.96
C ALA A 320 -1.62 12.97 -21.58
N ALA A 321 -2.06 14.17 -21.94
CA ALA A 321 -1.21 15.17 -22.57
C ALA A 321 -0.19 15.73 -21.57
N GLU A 322 -0.61 16.00 -20.33
CA GLU A 322 0.28 16.45 -19.27
C GLU A 322 1.27 15.33 -18.87
N LEU A 323 0.81 14.07 -18.80
CA LEU A 323 1.70 12.92 -18.57
C LEU A 323 2.72 12.76 -19.72
N THR A 324 2.29 12.97 -20.98
CA THR A 324 3.20 12.98 -22.15
C THR A 324 4.27 14.08 -22.01
N ALA A 325 3.87 15.28 -21.59
CA ALA A 325 4.81 16.38 -21.40
C ALA A 325 5.83 16.09 -20.28
N SER A 326 5.36 15.50 -19.17
CA SER A 326 6.21 15.07 -18.07
C SER A 326 7.22 14.00 -18.51
N LEU A 327 6.77 13.02 -19.29
CA LEU A 327 7.63 11.99 -19.88
C LEU A 327 8.66 12.60 -20.85
N ALA A 328 8.23 13.47 -21.78
CA ALA A 328 9.13 14.12 -22.72
C ALA A 328 10.20 14.96 -22.02
N LEU A 329 9.84 15.69 -20.97
CA LEU A 329 10.78 16.45 -20.14
C LEU A 329 11.82 15.55 -19.49
N LEU A 330 11.37 14.46 -18.86
CA LEU A 330 12.27 13.51 -18.19
C LEU A 330 13.12 12.71 -19.18
N ILE A 331 12.60 12.34 -20.36
CA ILE A 331 13.37 11.68 -21.44
C ILE A 331 14.46 12.63 -21.97
N GLY A 332 14.12 13.88 -22.23
CA GLY A 332 15.03 14.87 -22.80
C GLY A 332 16.09 15.42 -21.83
N ASN A 333 15.95 15.19 -20.51
CA ASN A 333 16.82 15.81 -19.51
C ASN A 333 17.47 14.79 -18.54
N ALA A 334 18.63 14.26 -18.91
CA ALA A 334 19.38 13.31 -18.09
C ALA A 334 19.83 13.90 -16.73
N GLY A 335 20.12 15.19 -16.67
CA GLY A 335 20.47 15.90 -15.43
C GLY A 335 19.31 15.89 -14.43
N LEU A 336 18.11 16.25 -14.90
CA LEU A 336 16.89 16.27 -14.10
C LEU A 336 16.53 14.85 -13.61
N ARG A 337 16.58 13.83 -14.50
CA ARG A 337 16.34 12.43 -14.09
C ARG A 337 17.26 12.00 -12.95
N ARG A 338 18.57 12.31 -13.06
CA ARG A 338 19.54 11.94 -12.04
C ARG A 338 19.31 12.67 -10.72
N GLU A 339 19.02 13.95 -10.78
CA GLU A 339 18.75 14.75 -9.58
C GLU A 339 17.49 14.25 -8.86
N MET A 340 16.37 14.10 -9.57
CA MET A 340 15.13 13.56 -9.00
C MET A 340 15.30 12.13 -8.49
N GLY A 341 15.99 11.28 -9.24
CA GLY A 341 16.26 9.90 -8.82
C GLY A 341 17.08 9.81 -7.54
N ASN A 342 18.08 10.66 -7.37
CA ASN A 342 18.87 10.74 -6.13
C ASN A 342 18.02 11.21 -4.95
N ARG A 343 17.17 12.22 -5.15
CA ARG A 343 16.22 12.70 -4.13
C ARG A 343 15.21 11.60 -3.79
N ALA A 344 14.67 10.90 -4.80
CA ALA A 344 13.73 9.80 -4.62
C ALA A 344 14.33 8.67 -3.78
N MET A 345 15.56 8.26 -4.06
CA MET A 345 16.27 7.22 -3.29
C MET A 345 16.52 7.68 -1.85
N ALA A 346 16.98 8.90 -1.65
CA ALA A 346 17.22 9.45 -0.30
C ALA A 346 15.91 9.55 0.50
N PHE A 347 14.83 10.00 -0.13
CA PHE A 347 13.49 10.09 0.47
C PHE A 347 13.00 8.72 0.95
N VAL A 348 13.01 7.71 0.07
CA VAL A 348 12.46 6.41 0.44
C VAL A 348 13.34 5.70 1.46
N ARG A 349 14.65 5.65 1.26
CA ARG A 349 15.56 4.97 2.19
C ARG A 349 15.65 5.64 3.54
N GLY A 350 15.55 6.97 3.59
CA GLY A 350 15.63 7.73 4.83
C GLY A 350 14.31 7.90 5.59
N GLN A 351 13.16 7.84 4.89
CA GLN A 351 11.88 8.22 5.50
C GLN A 351 10.74 7.21 5.28
N ARG A 352 10.92 6.24 4.38
CA ARG A 352 9.87 5.29 3.95
C ARG A 352 10.32 3.83 4.06
N SER A 353 11.42 3.56 4.76
CA SER A 353 11.90 2.20 4.97
C SER A 353 11.12 1.47 6.05
N LEU A 354 11.24 0.15 6.04
CA LEU A 354 10.64 -0.72 7.06
C LEU A 354 11.14 -0.38 8.48
N ASP A 355 12.43 -0.01 8.63
CA ASP A 355 13.01 0.36 9.94
C ASP A 355 12.36 1.61 10.52
N VAL A 356 12.15 2.63 9.67
CA VAL A 356 11.46 3.87 10.09
C VAL A 356 10.02 3.57 10.51
N ALA A 357 9.31 2.77 9.72
CA ALA A 357 7.95 2.37 10.05
C ALA A 357 7.87 1.51 11.32
N SER A 358 8.84 0.62 11.54
CA SER A 358 8.95 -0.22 12.72
C SER A 358 9.07 0.63 13.99
N ALA A 359 9.97 1.61 14.00
CA ALA A 359 10.16 2.50 15.14
C ALA A 359 8.90 3.34 15.44
N GLU A 360 8.23 3.82 14.39
CA GLU A 360 7.00 4.60 14.56
C GLU A 360 5.81 3.74 15.04
N LEU A 361 5.66 2.51 14.53
CA LEU A 361 4.65 1.57 14.99
C LEU A 361 4.85 1.21 16.48
N ASP A 362 6.08 0.95 16.91
CA ASP A 362 6.38 0.72 18.33
C ASP A 362 5.94 1.90 19.19
N ARG A 363 6.33 3.11 18.80
CA ARG A 363 5.94 4.33 19.49
C ARG A 363 4.42 4.49 19.60
N LEU A 364 3.68 4.24 18.52
CA LEU A 364 2.23 4.36 18.46
C LEU A 364 1.54 3.28 19.33
N LEU A 365 2.00 2.03 19.26
CA LEU A 365 1.41 0.94 20.05
C LEU A 365 1.60 1.15 21.55
N ARG A 366 2.76 1.67 21.97
CA ARG A 366 2.99 1.99 23.40
C ARG A 366 2.06 3.07 23.92
N GLN A 367 1.60 3.98 23.08
CA GLN A 367 0.62 5.01 23.48
C GLN A 367 -0.76 4.46 23.78
N VAL A 368 -1.16 3.33 23.19
CA VAL A 368 -2.49 2.73 23.41
C VAL A 368 -2.46 1.62 24.46
N ALA A 369 -1.28 1.07 24.76
CA ALA A 369 -1.09 0.04 25.79
C ALA A 369 -0.78 0.63 27.19
N ALA A 370 -0.47 1.93 27.26
CA ALA A 370 -0.23 2.66 28.52
C ALA A 370 -1.53 3.05 29.20
#